data_f58901a96b50599147787137e9d85cef
#
_entry.id   f58901a96b50599147787137e9d85cef
#
_cell.length_a   1.000
_cell.length_b   1.000
_cell.length_c   1.000
_cell.angle_alpha   90.00
_cell.angle_beta   90.00
_cell.angle_gamma   90.00
#
_symmetry.space_group_name_H-M   'P 1'
#
loop_
_entity.id
_entity.type
_entity.pdbx_description
1 polymer ?
#
loop_
_entity_poly.entity_id
_entity_poly.type
_entity_poly.pdbx_seq_one_letter_code
_entity_poly.pdbx_strand_id
1 'polypeptide(L)'
;SSLRPLIDRGIRVLDIAMDGETQKAMFREVQWDTFGVTVQHFDLLRIDANQRIEIEVPVELRGTAPGTNSGGQLEQPLHTVRIDCLAVEVPEKLTVRINHLEIGDSVTVAELELEGDARSTLEPDAVIARVVEVRDEDEPEVGEDGELEMGAAEPEVIGRGGDDED
;
A
#
# COMPACT_ATOMS: atom_id res chain seq x y z
N SER A 1 -2.82 27.58 6.27
CA SER A 1 -1.54 26.97 5.79
C SER A 1 -0.78 26.14 6.84
N SER A 2 -1.35 25.96 8.03
CA SER A 2 -0.65 25.26 9.13
C SER A 2 -1.02 23.78 9.26
N LEU A 3 -1.99 23.27 8.51
CA LEU A 3 -2.48 21.89 8.62
C LEU A 3 -1.62 20.88 7.82
N ARG A 4 -1.06 21.30 6.69
CA ARG A 4 -0.25 20.40 5.85
C ARG A 4 0.89 19.71 6.61
N PRO A 5 1.75 20.39 7.38
CA PRO A 5 2.82 19.72 8.11
C PRO A 5 2.34 18.74 9.19
N LEU A 6 1.11 18.90 9.69
CA LEU A 6 0.51 17.97 10.64
C LEU A 6 0.05 16.69 9.92
N ILE A 7 -0.57 16.86 8.74
CA ILE A 7 -1.02 15.76 7.90
C ILE A 7 0.17 14.98 7.34
N ASP A 8 1.21 15.69 6.86
CA ASP A 8 2.44 15.09 6.32
C ASP A 8 3.21 14.28 7.38
N ARG A 9 3.06 14.64 8.66
CA ARG A 9 3.62 13.89 9.79
C ARG A 9 2.77 12.69 10.23
N GLY A 10 1.62 12.47 9.60
CA GLY A 10 0.70 11.40 9.96
C GLY A 10 -0.12 11.65 11.23
N ILE A 11 -0.12 12.88 11.75
CA ILE A 11 -0.90 13.24 12.94
C ILE A 11 -2.38 13.14 12.60
N ARG A 12 -3.07 12.22 13.25
CA ARG A 12 -4.51 11.98 13.03
C ARG A 12 -5.40 12.68 14.04
N VAL A 13 -4.91 12.88 15.26
CA VAL A 13 -5.65 13.52 16.36
C VAL A 13 -5.01 14.86 16.68
N LEU A 14 -5.82 15.88 16.83
CA LEU A 14 -5.39 17.24 17.15
C LEU A 14 -6.30 17.89 18.19
N ASP A 15 -5.73 18.82 18.92
CA ASP A 15 -6.48 19.66 19.84
C ASP A 15 -6.95 20.92 19.11
N ILE A 16 -8.27 21.15 19.10
CA ILE A 16 -8.91 22.32 18.48
C ILE A 16 -9.40 23.23 19.57
N ALA A 17 -8.99 24.48 19.51
CA ALA A 17 -9.57 25.53 20.35
C ALA A 17 -10.79 26.15 19.63
N MET A 18 -11.98 25.91 20.16
CA MET A 18 -13.23 26.52 19.68
C MET A 18 -13.95 27.14 20.88
N ASP A 19 -14.38 28.39 20.71
CA ASP A 19 -15.16 29.15 21.72
C ASP A 19 -14.48 29.26 23.11
N GLY A 20 -13.13 29.14 23.14
CA GLY A 20 -12.36 29.17 24.39
C GLY A 20 -12.19 27.82 25.09
N GLU A 21 -12.74 26.76 24.54
CA GLU A 21 -12.56 25.39 24.99
C GLU A 21 -11.65 24.60 24.04
N THR A 22 -10.76 23.78 24.60
CA THR A 22 -9.92 22.89 23.82
C THR A 22 -10.61 21.52 23.74
N GLN A 23 -10.86 21.06 22.52
CA GLN A 23 -11.53 19.78 22.26
C GLN A 23 -10.65 18.94 21.34
N LYS A 24 -10.68 17.63 21.56
CA LYS A 24 -9.97 16.68 20.68
C LYS A 24 -10.79 16.37 19.44
N ALA A 25 -10.12 16.38 18.29
CA ALA A 25 -10.72 16.02 17.03
C ALA A 25 -9.76 15.17 16.20
N MET A 26 -10.35 14.30 15.37
CA MET A 26 -9.64 13.44 14.44
C MET A 26 -9.96 13.87 13.01
N PHE A 27 -8.98 13.80 12.12
CA PHE A 27 -9.21 13.93 10.69
C PHE A 27 -10.04 12.75 10.20
N ARG A 28 -11.22 13.03 9.67
CA ARG A 28 -12.09 12.04 9.05
C ARG A 28 -11.79 11.91 7.56
N GLU A 29 -11.69 13.04 6.88
CA GLU A 29 -11.42 13.12 5.45
C GLU A 29 -10.56 14.33 5.15
N VAL A 30 -9.63 14.17 4.21
CA VAL A 30 -8.81 15.27 3.69
C VAL A 30 -8.83 15.21 2.18
N GLN A 31 -9.34 16.27 1.55
CA GLN A 31 -9.38 16.40 0.10
C GLN A 31 -8.26 17.31 -0.39
N TRP A 32 -7.47 16.79 -1.30
CA TRP A 32 -6.37 17.50 -1.92
C TRP A 32 -6.76 18.06 -3.28
N ASP A 33 -6.04 19.05 -3.74
CA ASP A 33 -6.12 19.52 -5.10
C ASP A 33 -5.60 18.45 -6.08
N THR A 34 -5.83 18.67 -7.38
CA THR A 34 -5.42 17.75 -8.46
C THR A 34 -3.90 17.47 -8.46
N PHE A 35 -3.11 18.36 -7.89
CA PHE A 35 -1.65 18.24 -7.82
C PHE A 35 -1.14 17.71 -6.46
N GLY A 36 -2.03 17.42 -5.51
CA GLY A 36 -1.64 16.99 -4.16
C GLY A 36 -0.88 18.02 -3.33
N VAL A 37 -0.98 19.30 -3.69
CA VAL A 37 -0.21 20.37 -3.06
C VAL A 37 -1.01 21.12 -2.00
N THR A 38 -2.30 21.34 -2.25
CA THR A 38 -3.15 22.17 -1.39
C THR A 38 -4.32 21.36 -0.86
N VAL A 39 -4.55 21.41 0.44
CA VAL A 39 -5.77 20.85 1.05
C VAL A 39 -6.94 21.75 0.68
N GLN A 40 -7.92 21.21 -0.03
CA GLN A 40 -9.14 21.92 -0.45
C GLN A 40 -10.21 21.82 0.62
N HIS A 41 -10.36 20.66 1.22
CA HIS A 41 -11.35 20.39 2.25
C HIS A 41 -10.79 19.41 3.28
N PHE A 42 -11.24 19.54 4.50
CA PHE A 42 -10.96 18.55 5.55
C PHE A 42 -12.14 18.47 6.50
N ASP A 43 -12.48 17.28 6.89
CA ASP A 43 -13.50 16.98 7.88
C ASP A 43 -12.84 16.56 9.19
N LEU A 44 -13.32 17.13 10.27
CA LEU A 44 -12.89 16.82 11.61
C LEU A 44 -14.02 16.20 12.39
N LEU A 45 -13.78 15.05 12.95
CA LEU A 45 -14.69 14.38 13.86
C LEU A 45 -14.27 14.72 15.31
N ARG A 46 -15.19 15.28 16.09
CA ARG A 46 -14.96 15.47 17.52
C ARG A 46 -14.93 14.10 18.20
N ILE A 47 -13.93 13.88 19.02
CA ILE A 47 -13.74 12.63 19.74
C ILE A 47 -13.58 12.88 21.23
N ASP A 48 -14.11 11.95 22.02
CA ASP A 48 -13.85 11.90 23.45
C ASP A 48 -12.62 11.02 23.72
N ALA A 49 -11.82 11.39 24.73
CA ALA A 49 -10.57 10.70 25.04
C ALA A 49 -10.77 9.20 25.35
N ASN A 50 -11.93 8.82 25.87
CA ASN A 50 -12.26 7.43 26.21
C ASN A 50 -13.03 6.69 25.10
N GLN A 51 -13.22 7.33 23.95
CA GLN A 51 -13.92 6.71 22.84
C GLN A 51 -12.99 5.78 22.08
N ARG A 52 -13.43 4.55 21.83
CA ARG A 52 -12.76 3.62 20.92
C ARG A 52 -13.13 3.97 19.49
N ILE A 53 -12.13 3.95 18.64
CA ILE A 53 -12.28 4.26 17.21
C ILE A 53 -11.58 3.19 16.37
N GLU A 54 -12.16 2.90 15.22
CA GLU A 54 -11.58 2.02 14.22
C GLU A 54 -10.90 2.88 13.15
N ILE A 55 -9.62 2.64 12.92
CA ILE A 55 -8.81 3.39 11.95
C ILE A 55 -7.89 2.48 11.17
N GLU A 56 -7.50 2.93 9.98
CA GLU A 56 -6.46 2.30 9.18
C GLU A 56 -5.11 2.96 9.45
N VAL A 57 -4.13 2.16 9.83
CA VAL A 57 -2.77 2.61 10.13
C VAL A 57 -1.80 1.97 9.16
N PRO A 58 -0.85 2.76 8.59
CA PRO A 58 0.17 2.21 7.70
C PRO A 58 1.15 1.31 8.44
N VAL A 59 1.58 0.24 7.76
CA VAL A 59 2.58 -0.69 8.26
C VAL A 59 3.93 -0.40 7.62
N GLU A 60 4.91 -0.12 8.44
CA GLU A 60 6.31 0.03 8.06
C GLU A 60 7.09 -1.27 8.33
N LEU A 61 7.75 -1.80 7.30
CA LEU A 61 8.67 -2.92 7.44
C LEU A 61 10.03 -2.40 7.90
N ARG A 62 10.57 -2.96 8.98
CA ARG A 62 11.85 -2.55 9.56
C ARG A 62 12.90 -3.63 9.44
N GLY A 63 14.03 -3.26 8.84
CA GLY A 63 15.18 -4.13 8.63
C GLY A 63 15.29 -4.64 7.20
N THR A 64 16.10 -5.67 7.00
CA THR A 64 16.29 -6.32 5.70
C THR A 64 16.03 -7.82 5.86
N ALA A 65 15.18 -8.36 5.02
CA ALA A 65 14.92 -9.79 5.01
C ALA A 65 16.13 -10.54 4.41
N PRO A 66 16.73 -11.51 5.12
CA PRO A 66 17.84 -12.31 4.56
C PRO A 66 17.44 -13.05 3.28
N GLY A 67 16.18 -13.43 3.15
CA GLY A 67 15.67 -14.08 1.94
C GLY A 67 15.81 -13.25 0.67
N THR A 68 15.81 -11.90 0.75
CA THR A 68 16.04 -11.05 -0.43
C THR A 68 17.48 -11.11 -0.93
N ASN A 69 18.46 -11.35 -0.04
CA ASN A 69 19.85 -11.54 -0.43
C ASN A 69 20.09 -12.92 -1.06
N SER A 70 19.18 -13.86 -0.83
CA SER A 70 19.25 -15.24 -1.35
C SER A 70 18.48 -15.42 -2.67
N GLY A 71 18.04 -14.32 -3.29
CA GLY A 71 17.30 -14.34 -4.56
C GLY A 71 15.78 -14.32 -4.40
N GLY A 72 15.27 -14.12 -3.17
CA GLY A 72 13.83 -13.93 -2.92
C GLY A 72 13.40 -12.49 -3.17
N GLN A 73 12.13 -12.31 -3.49
CA GLN A 73 11.46 -11.02 -3.58
C GLN A 73 10.56 -10.79 -2.37
N LEU A 74 10.70 -9.62 -1.74
CA LEU A 74 9.83 -9.20 -0.65
C LEU A 74 8.54 -8.64 -1.24
N GLU A 75 7.41 -9.25 -0.92
CA GLU A 75 6.08 -8.77 -1.26
C GLU A 75 5.38 -8.29 0.00
N GLN A 76 4.71 -7.15 -0.09
CA GLN A 76 3.87 -6.61 0.98
C GLN A 76 2.43 -6.45 0.47
N PRO A 77 1.58 -7.48 0.61
CA PRO A 77 0.18 -7.39 0.18
C PRO A 77 -0.64 -6.42 1.04
N LEU A 78 -0.30 -6.25 2.32
CA LEU A 78 -1.00 -5.34 3.23
C LEU A 78 -0.10 -4.17 3.62
N HIS A 79 -0.40 -2.99 3.08
CA HIS A 79 0.28 -1.73 3.42
C HIS A 79 -0.37 -1.01 4.60
N THR A 80 -1.64 -1.30 4.89
CA THR A 80 -2.40 -0.71 5.99
C THR A 80 -3.11 -1.80 6.76
N VAL A 81 -3.21 -1.63 8.07
CA VAL A 81 -3.96 -2.52 8.95
C VAL A 81 -5.01 -1.73 9.69
N ARG A 82 -6.21 -2.27 9.75
CA ARG A 82 -7.34 -1.70 10.50
C ARG A 82 -7.25 -2.12 11.95
N ILE A 83 -7.19 -1.13 12.84
CA ILE A 83 -7.10 -1.33 14.29
C ILE A 83 -8.21 -0.61 15.02
N ASP A 84 -8.65 -1.18 16.12
CA ASP A 84 -9.53 -0.58 17.13
C ASP A 84 -8.69 -0.14 18.32
N CYS A 85 -8.65 1.15 18.61
CA CYS A 85 -7.87 1.72 19.69
C CYS A 85 -8.61 2.89 20.36
N LEU A 86 -8.10 3.35 21.51
CA LEU A 86 -8.57 4.59 22.11
C LEU A 86 -8.16 5.79 21.24
N ALA A 87 -9.07 6.74 21.08
CA ALA A 87 -8.85 7.92 20.25
C ALA A 87 -7.63 8.78 20.66
N VAL A 88 -7.13 8.60 21.87
CA VAL A 88 -5.92 9.29 22.40
C VAL A 88 -4.64 8.51 22.09
N GLU A 89 -4.73 7.20 21.90
CA GLU A 89 -3.61 6.28 21.71
C GLU A 89 -3.49 5.79 20.27
N VAL A 90 -3.83 6.64 19.32
CA VAL A 90 -3.74 6.33 17.89
C VAL A 90 -2.26 6.32 17.47
N PRO A 91 -1.69 5.17 17.06
CA PRO A 91 -0.33 5.13 16.56
C PRO A 91 -0.24 5.77 15.15
N GLU A 92 0.86 6.47 14.89
CA GLU A 92 1.09 7.04 13.55
C GLU A 92 1.40 5.96 12.53
N LYS A 93 2.08 4.90 12.95
CA LYS A 93 2.49 3.75 12.12
C LYS A 93 2.66 2.51 12.96
N LEU A 94 2.49 1.36 12.34
CA LEU A 94 2.78 0.06 12.91
C LEU A 94 4.12 -0.42 12.36
N THR A 95 5.01 -0.91 13.22
CA THR A 95 6.32 -1.39 12.80
C THR A 95 6.38 -2.90 12.87
N VAL A 96 6.85 -3.53 11.79
CA VAL A 96 7.09 -4.97 11.70
C VAL A 96 8.54 -5.24 11.39
N ARG A 97 9.16 -6.14 12.16
CA ARG A 97 10.55 -6.55 11.94
C ARG A 97 10.59 -7.71 10.94
N ILE A 98 11.38 -7.53 9.87
CA ILE A 98 11.52 -8.53 8.81
C ILE A 98 12.90 -9.21 8.78
N ASN A 99 13.74 -8.97 9.79
CA ASN A 99 15.13 -9.47 9.82
C ASN A 99 15.26 -11.00 9.89
N HIS A 100 14.17 -11.70 10.16
CA HIS A 100 14.13 -13.16 10.29
C HIS A 100 13.54 -13.86 9.07
N LEU A 101 13.02 -13.10 8.08
CA LEU A 101 12.34 -13.66 6.93
C LEU A 101 13.31 -14.28 5.93
N GLU A 102 13.24 -15.58 5.76
CA GLU A 102 13.90 -16.36 4.70
C GLU A 102 12.95 -16.51 3.50
N ILE A 103 13.44 -17.16 2.43
CA ILE A 103 12.61 -17.46 1.25
C ILE A 103 11.52 -18.44 1.66
N GLY A 104 10.27 -18.07 1.39
CA GLY A 104 9.07 -18.81 1.76
C GLY A 104 8.43 -18.41 3.09
N ASP A 105 9.10 -17.57 3.89
CA ASP A 105 8.55 -17.08 5.14
C ASP A 105 7.57 -15.92 4.92
N SER A 106 6.65 -15.76 5.86
CA SER A 106 5.69 -14.68 5.90
C SER A 106 5.50 -14.15 7.31
N VAL A 107 5.22 -12.86 7.41
CA VAL A 107 4.79 -12.20 8.65
C VAL A 107 3.30 -11.95 8.61
N THR A 108 2.62 -12.27 9.69
CA THR A 108 1.18 -12.13 9.85
C THR A 108 0.81 -10.98 10.78
N VAL A 109 -0.49 -10.63 10.79
CA VAL A 109 -1.03 -9.61 11.69
C VAL A 109 -0.82 -9.96 13.16
N ALA A 110 -0.73 -11.24 13.51
CA ALA A 110 -0.46 -11.67 14.89
C ALA A 110 0.91 -11.24 15.42
N GLU A 111 1.87 -10.98 14.54
CA GLU A 111 3.24 -10.56 14.88
C GLU A 111 3.41 -9.03 14.95
N LEU A 112 2.33 -8.27 14.74
CA LEU A 112 2.35 -6.81 14.89
C LEU A 112 2.61 -6.42 16.34
N GLU A 113 3.60 -5.56 16.55
CA GLU A 113 3.79 -4.87 17.81
C GLU A 113 2.73 -3.76 17.94
N LEU A 114 1.59 -4.08 18.58
CA LEU A 114 0.53 -3.12 18.86
C LEU A 114 0.84 -2.44 20.20
N GLU A 115 0.86 -1.12 20.21
CA GLU A 115 1.08 -0.33 21.44
C GLU A 115 -0.26 -0.08 22.15
N GLY A 116 -0.23 -0.07 23.47
CA GLY A 116 -1.39 0.25 24.31
C GLY A 116 -2.50 -0.81 24.27
N ASP A 117 -3.76 -0.36 24.24
CA ASP A 117 -4.98 -1.18 24.18
C ASP A 117 -5.53 -1.35 22.76
N ALA A 118 -4.65 -1.22 21.74
CA ALA A 118 -4.99 -1.39 20.34
C ALA A 118 -5.20 -2.87 19.98
N ARG A 119 -6.22 -3.14 19.17
CA ARG A 119 -6.54 -4.49 18.67
C ARG A 119 -6.70 -4.44 17.16
N SER A 120 -6.14 -5.42 16.47
CA SER A 120 -6.40 -5.60 15.05
C SER A 120 -7.84 -6.08 14.83
N THR A 121 -8.53 -5.47 13.87
CA THR A 121 -9.85 -5.94 13.40
C THR A 121 -9.71 -7.01 12.32
N LEU A 122 -8.52 -7.12 11.70
CA LEU A 122 -8.22 -8.15 10.70
C LEU A 122 -7.95 -9.49 11.36
N GLU A 123 -8.11 -10.55 10.58
CA GLU A 123 -7.78 -11.90 11.00
C GLU A 123 -6.28 -12.00 11.37
N PRO A 124 -5.92 -12.71 12.46
CA PRO A 124 -4.53 -12.81 12.90
C PRO A 124 -3.62 -13.50 11.88
N ASP A 125 -4.18 -14.35 11.03
CA ASP A 125 -3.48 -15.09 9.98
C ASP A 125 -3.27 -14.29 8.69
N ALA A 126 -3.80 -13.06 8.61
CA ALA A 126 -3.62 -12.22 7.43
C ALA A 126 -2.14 -11.87 7.23
N VAL A 127 -1.62 -12.12 6.03
CA VAL A 127 -0.22 -11.92 5.69
C VAL A 127 0.04 -10.44 5.40
N ILE A 128 0.97 -9.86 6.14
CA ILE A 128 1.43 -8.46 5.97
C ILE A 128 2.55 -8.40 4.93
N ALA A 129 3.57 -9.25 5.10
CA ALA A 129 4.70 -9.34 4.19
C ALA A 129 5.15 -10.79 4.06
N ARG A 130 5.69 -11.15 2.90
CA ARG A 130 6.26 -12.47 2.63
C ARG A 130 7.45 -12.35 1.70
N VAL A 131 8.35 -13.33 1.77
CA VAL A 131 9.44 -13.46 0.81
C VAL A 131 9.15 -14.64 -0.11
N VAL A 132 8.97 -14.36 -1.40
CA VAL A 132 8.73 -15.37 -2.42
C VAL A 132 10.00 -15.62 -3.22
N GLU A 133 10.19 -16.84 -3.69
CA GLU A 133 11.24 -17.17 -4.64
C GLU A 133 10.87 -16.58 -6.00
N VAL A 134 11.76 -15.77 -6.57
CA VAL A 134 11.62 -15.31 -7.95
C VAL A 134 11.93 -16.48 -8.85
N ARG A 135 10.93 -17.12 -9.42
CA ARG A 135 11.11 -17.96 -10.59
C ARG A 135 11.19 -17.01 -11.78
N ASP A 136 12.34 -16.94 -12.40
CA ASP A 136 12.46 -16.38 -13.74
C ASP A 136 11.62 -17.24 -14.69
N GLU A 137 10.34 -16.89 -14.83
CA GLU A 137 9.45 -17.44 -15.86
C GLU A 137 9.69 -16.74 -17.21
N ASP A 138 10.95 -16.56 -17.60
CA ASP A 138 11.34 -16.07 -18.92
C ASP A 138 12.56 -16.80 -19.48
N GLU A 139 12.56 -18.15 -19.43
CA GLU A 139 13.18 -18.91 -20.50
C GLU A 139 12.03 -19.50 -21.34
N PRO A 140 11.78 -18.98 -22.56
CA PRO A 140 10.98 -19.74 -23.51
C PRO A 140 11.73 -21.07 -23.71
N GLU A 141 11.13 -22.17 -23.31
CA GLU A 141 11.58 -23.50 -23.71
C GLU A 141 11.67 -23.47 -25.24
N VAL A 142 12.91 -23.33 -25.73
CA VAL A 142 13.24 -23.63 -27.11
C VAL A 142 13.07 -25.13 -27.23
N GLY A 143 11.86 -25.53 -27.54
CA GLY A 143 11.57 -26.92 -27.91
C GLY A 143 12.44 -27.28 -29.10
N GLU A 144 13.45 -28.08 -28.82
CA GLU A 144 14.14 -28.90 -29.82
C GLU A 144 13.11 -29.91 -30.33
N ASP A 145 12.40 -29.52 -31.40
CA ASP A 145 11.93 -30.44 -32.44
C ASP A 145 10.95 -29.70 -33.37
N GLY A 146 11.26 -29.71 -34.62
CA GLY A 146 10.23 -29.44 -35.62
C GLY A 146 10.64 -28.49 -36.74
N GLU A 147 11.37 -29.05 -37.68
CA GLU A 147 11.20 -28.87 -39.13
C GLU A 147 10.70 -27.52 -39.65
N LEU A 148 11.64 -26.86 -40.28
CA LEU A 148 11.42 -25.73 -41.21
C LEU A 148 10.52 -26.16 -42.37
N GLU A 149 9.24 -25.86 -42.35
CA GLU A 149 8.47 -25.72 -43.56
C GLU A 149 8.48 -24.24 -43.99
N MET A 150 9.31 -23.99 -45.00
CA MET A 150 9.27 -22.77 -45.78
C MET A 150 7.99 -22.74 -46.62
N GLY A 151 6.99 -22.02 -46.08
CA GLY A 151 5.82 -21.61 -46.88
C GLY A 151 5.97 -20.15 -47.25
N ALA A 152 6.46 -19.92 -48.45
CA ALA A 152 6.43 -18.60 -49.08
C ALA A 152 4.98 -18.17 -49.29
N ALA A 153 4.57 -17.08 -48.65
CA ALA A 153 3.39 -16.31 -49.03
C ALA A 153 3.82 -14.87 -49.26
N GLU A 154 3.91 -14.50 -50.54
CA GLU A 154 4.11 -13.12 -50.99
C GLU A 154 3.00 -12.20 -50.48
N PRO A 155 3.30 -10.98 -50.03
CA PRO A 155 2.28 -9.98 -49.80
C PRO A 155 1.80 -9.39 -51.10
N GLU A 156 0.54 -9.63 -51.47
CA GLU A 156 -0.14 -8.93 -52.55
C GLU A 156 -0.25 -7.43 -52.24
N VAL A 157 0.47 -6.66 -53.02
CA VAL A 157 0.33 -5.21 -53.13
C VAL A 157 -0.91 -4.90 -53.93
N ILE A 158 -1.99 -4.49 -53.28
CA ILE A 158 -3.16 -3.94 -53.97
C ILE A 158 -2.80 -2.55 -54.47
N GLY A 159 -2.63 -2.50 -55.79
CA GLY A 159 -2.31 -1.29 -56.55
C GLY A 159 -3.43 -0.26 -56.48
N ARG A 160 -2.97 0.95 -56.40
CA ARG A 160 -3.64 2.22 -56.59
C ARG A 160 -4.18 2.32 -58.02
N GLY A 161 -5.44 2.40 -58.18
CA GLY A 161 -6.12 2.92 -59.36
C GLY A 161 -6.86 4.19 -58.94
N GLY A 162 -6.58 5.20 -59.43
CA GLY A 162 -6.58 6.42 -60.07
C GLY A 162 -7.75 6.62 -61.03
N ASP A 163 -8.05 7.87 -61.22
CA ASP A 163 -8.86 8.57 -62.26
C ASP A 163 -10.28 8.93 -61.81
N ASP A 164 -10.45 10.22 -61.68
CA ASP A 164 -10.79 11.29 -62.65
C ASP A 164 -12.28 11.64 -62.67
N GLU A 165 -12.47 12.97 -62.70
CA GLU A 165 -13.55 13.78 -63.33
C GLU A 165 -14.97 13.76 -62.73
N ASP A 166 -15.40 14.83 -62.12
CA ASP A 166 -16.04 16.04 -62.67
C ASP A 166 -16.41 17.01 -61.55
#